data_3d20c5a31bb0ff247363695ecd9a9e83
#
_entry.id   3d20c5a31bb0ff247363695ecd9a9e83
#
_cell.length_a   1.000
_cell.length_b   1.000
_cell.length_c   1.000
_cell.angle_alpha   90.00
_cell.angle_beta   90.00
_cell.angle_gamma   90.00
#
_symmetry.space_group_name_H-M   'P 1'
#
loop_
_entity.id
_entity.type
_entity.pdbx_description
1 polymer ?
#
loop_
_entity_poly.entity_id
_entity_poly.type
_entity_poly.pdbx_seq_one_letter_code
_entity_poly.pdbx_strand_id
1 'polypeptide(L)'
;PKTTTRQLPLPISVMAALSAGAMFSLALAPYFIIPIAVLSPMLLYALLKKCDSPKRAFWLGEFYGFGTWVVGAFWLYHSIHYYGGVPSWAAFVLIGAMSLIMGLFHALMAWAFVRFSAKQPISFAGYWILQESLKTWVLSGFPWLFVGYAFTDISGLNGIAPIFGVFGLSFLAVFVGAAVSELFYRNIGHI
;
A
#
# COMPACT_ATOMS: atom_id res chain seq x y z
N PRO A 1 -6.88 25.57 20.06
CA PRO A 1 -7.81 25.40 18.96
C PRO A 1 -7.33 24.23 18.09
N LYS A 2 -8.09 23.12 18.10
CA LYS A 2 -7.82 22.01 17.17
C LYS A 2 -8.18 22.52 15.79
N THR A 3 -7.19 22.81 14.96
CA THR A 3 -7.41 23.03 13.52
C THR A 3 -8.02 21.74 12.96
N THR A 4 -9.33 21.75 12.79
CA THR A 4 -10.05 20.68 12.11
C THR A 4 -9.63 20.69 10.64
N THR A 5 -8.58 19.96 10.31
CA THR A 5 -8.21 19.72 8.91
C THR A 5 -9.38 19.05 8.22
N ARG A 6 -9.98 19.76 7.27
CA ARG A 6 -11.18 19.31 6.53
C ARG A 6 -10.89 17.96 5.88
N GLN A 7 -11.52 16.92 6.38
CA GLN A 7 -11.42 15.58 5.79
C GLN A 7 -12.15 15.59 4.45
N LEU A 8 -11.56 14.90 3.45
CA LEU A 8 -12.26 14.68 2.18
C LEU A 8 -13.54 13.86 2.41
N PRO A 9 -14.59 14.08 1.62
CA PRO A 9 -15.78 13.21 1.65
C PRO A 9 -15.40 11.73 1.50
N LEU A 10 -16.12 10.86 2.20
CA LEU A 10 -15.78 9.43 2.22
C LEU A 10 -15.68 8.80 0.82
N PRO A 11 -16.61 9.05 -0.12
CA PRO A 11 -16.50 8.48 -1.47
C PRO A 11 -15.21 8.89 -2.20
N ILE A 12 -14.84 10.16 -2.09
CA ILE A 12 -13.61 10.68 -2.72
C ILE A 12 -12.36 10.05 -2.09
N SER A 13 -12.35 9.90 -0.75
CA SER A 13 -11.23 9.25 -0.05
C SER A 13 -11.08 7.78 -0.44
N VAL A 14 -12.20 7.07 -0.59
CA VAL A 14 -12.21 5.65 -1.01
C VAL A 14 -11.71 5.51 -2.44
N MET A 15 -12.21 6.35 -3.37
CA MET A 15 -11.74 6.33 -4.76
C MET A 15 -10.24 6.67 -4.84
N ALA A 16 -9.77 7.64 -4.07
CA ALA A 16 -8.35 7.99 -4.01
C ALA A 16 -7.50 6.83 -3.46
N ALA A 17 -7.96 6.15 -2.40
CA ALA A 17 -7.27 5.00 -1.83
C ALA A 17 -7.20 3.83 -2.82
N LEU A 18 -8.33 3.50 -3.46
CA LEU A 18 -8.43 2.44 -4.47
C LEU A 18 -7.49 2.73 -5.66
N SER A 19 -7.52 3.95 -6.18
CA SER A 19 -6.68 4.35 -7.31
C SER A 19 -5.19 4.36 -6.93
N ALA A 20 -4.85 4.84 -5.72
CA ALA A 20 -3.48 4.82 -5.22
C ALA A 20 -2.95 3.39 -5.09
N GLY A 21 -3.77 2.45 -4.60
CA GLY A 21 -3.41 1.04 -4.55
C GLY A 21 -3.25 0.43 -5.95
N ALA A 22 -4.22 0.65 -6.82
CA ALA A 22 -4.21 0.11 -8.18
C ALA A 22 -2.97 0.57 -8.99
N MET A 23 -2.61 1.86 -8.88
CA MET A 23 -1.43 2.40 -9.57
C MET A 23 -0.12 1.80 -9.07
N PHE A 24 -0.05 1.26 -7.85
CA PHE A 24 1.18 0.68 -7.30
C PHE A 24 1.76 -0.42 -8.21
N SER A 25 0.91 -1.19 -8.86
CA SER A 25 1.33 -2.26 -9.79
C SER A 25 2.20 -1.75 -10.94
N LEU A 26 2.06 -0.47 -11.32
CA LEU A 26 2.90 0.15 -12.36
C LEU A 26 4.34 0.39 -11.89
N ALA A 27 4.61 0.36 -10.59
CA ALA A 27 5.96 0.45 -10.04
C ALA A 27 6.76 -0.85 -10.20
N LEU A 28 6.08 -1.97 -10.42
CA LEU A 28 6.67 -3.30 -10.52
C LEU A 28 6.79 -3.75 -11.99
N ALA A 29 7.40 -4.93 -12.19
CA ALA A 29 7.49 -5.55 -13.51
C ALA A 29 6.09 -5.69 -14.15
N PRO A 30 5.95 -5.52 -15.46
CA PRO A 30 6.98 -5.18 -16.44
C PRO A 30 7.22 -3.67 -16.63
N TYR A 31 6.48 -2.80 -15.93
CA TYR A 31 6.46 -1.36 -16.19
C TYR A 31 7.63 -0.60 -15.54
N PHE A 32 8.01 -0.96 -14.31
CA PHE A 32 9.10 -0.35 -13.54
C PHE A 32 9.05 1.19 -13.45
N ILE A 33 7.84 1.77 -13.30
CA ILE A 33 7.69 3.21 -13.08
C ILE A 33 7.98 3.50 -11.60
N ILE A 34 9.26 3.50 -11.25
CA ILE A 34 9.80 3.53 -9.88
C ILE A 34 9.20 4.65 -9.00
N PRO A 35 9.01 5.91 -9.48
CA PRO A 35 8.43 6.96 -8.65
C PRO A 35 7.06 6.58 -8.04
N ILE A 36 6.31 5.69 -8.70
CA ILE A 36 5.00 5.23 -8.19
C ILE A 36 5.16 4.40 -6.91
N ALA A 37 6.28 3.69 -6.73
CA ALA A 37 6.54 2.94 -5.51
C ALA A 37 6.61 3.83 -4.26
N VAL A 38 6.99 5.10 -4.44
CA VAL A 38 7.00 6.12 -3.37
C VAL A 38 5.66 6.85 -3.32
N LEU A 39 5.12 7.23 -4.47
CA LEU A 39 3.90 8.04 -4.59
C LEU A 39 2.65 7.30 -4.08
N SER A 40 2.51 6.02 -4.39
CA SER A 40 1.35 5.22 -3.98
C SER A 40 1.18 5.15 -2.45
N PRO A 41 2.18 4.70 -1.66
CA PRO A 41 2.06 4.71 -0.19
C PRO A 41 2.02 6.13 0.39
N MET A 42 2.66 7.13 -0.25
CA MET A 42 2.56 8.55 0.13
C MET A 42 1.10 9.04 0.10
N LEU A 43 0.33 8.69 -0.93
CA LEU A 43 -1.08 9.06 -1.04
C LEU A 43 -1.92 8.41 0.05
N LEU A 44 -1.67 7.13 0.37
CA LEU A 44 -2.34 6.47 1.50
C LEU A 44 -2.00 7.16 2.82
N TYR A 45 -0.71 7.47 3.07
CA TYR A 45 -0.30 8.21 4.25
C TYR A 45 -1.04 9.54 4.37
N ALA A 46 -1.14 10.30 3.28
CA ALA A 46 -1.84 11.58 3.23
C ALA A 46 -3.32 11.48 3.63
N LEU A 47 -3.99 10.42 3.19
CA LEU A 47 -5.38 10.13 3.58
C LEU A 47 -5.50 9.76 5.07
N LEU A 48 -4.59 8.90 5.56
CA LEU A 48 -4.61 8.42 6.94
C LEU A 48 -4.18 9.49 7.94
N LYS A 49 -3.27 10.40 7.57
CA LYS A 49 -2.84 11.52 8.41
C LYS A 49 -4.03 12.40 8.83
N LYS A 50 -4.98 12.64 7.94
CA LYS A 50 -6.20 13.41 8.18
C LYS A 50 -7.35 12.61 8.79
N CYS A 51 -7.18 11.29 8.92
CA CYS A 51 -8.25 10.41 9.39
C CYS A 51 -8.21 10.29 10.91
N ASP A 52 -9.30 10.69 11.59
CA ASP A 52 -9.42 10.59 13.05
C ASP A 52 -10.15 9.33 13.52
N SER A 53 -10.81 8.63 12.61
CA SER A 53 -11.54 7.40 12.90
C SER A 53 -10.75 6.16 12.46
N PRO A 54 -10.34 5.28 13.39
CA PRO A 54 -9.69 4.01 13.05
C PRO A 54 -10.57 3.11 12.15
N LYS A 55 -11.91 3.18 12.32
CA LYS A 55 -12.84 2.45 11.45
C LYS A 55 -12.79 2.96 10.01
N ARG A 56 -12.72 4.28 9.83
CA ARG A 56 -12.54 4.86 8.49
C ARG A 56 -11.19 4.51 7.89
N ALA A 57 -10.14 4.54 8.72
CA ALA A 57 -8.79 4.15 8.29
C ALA A 57 -8.73 2.69 7.82
N PHE A 58 -9.41 1.77 8.52
CA PHE A 58 -9.55 0.38 8.10
C PHE A 58 -10.08 0.27 6.67
N TRP A 59 -11.19 0.94 6.36
CA TRP A 59 -11.75 0.88 5.02
C TRP A 59 -10.88 1.55 3.95
N LEU A 60 -10.20 2.64 4.28
CA LEU A 60 -9.23 3.25 3.35
C LEU A 60 -8.06 2.30 3.05
N GLY A 61 -7.55 1.62 4.07
CA GLY A 61 -6.54 0.58 3.91
C GLY A 61 -7.04 -0.60 3.09
N GLU A 62 -8.29 -1.06 3.34
CA GLU A 62 -8.90 -2.15 2.60
C GLU A 62 -9.04 -1.83 1.10
N PHE A 63 -9.58 -0.67 0.76
CA PHE A 63 -9.74 -0.26 -0.64
C PHE A 63 -8.38 -0.04 -1.33
N TYR A 64 -7.40 0.49 -0.60
CA TYR A 64 -6.03 0.58 -1.10
C TYR A 64 -5.45 -0.82 -1.39
N GLY A 65 -5.54 -1.71 -0.43
CA GLY A 65 -5.06 -3.09 -0.57
C GLY A 65 -5.78 -3.85 -1.67
N PHE A 66 -7.11 -3.74 -1.73
CA PHE A 66 -7.90 -4.33 -2.80
C PHE A 66 -7.44 -3.83 -4.19
N GLY A 67 -7.27 -2.51 -4.36
CA GLY A 67 -6.73 -1.96 -5.61
C GLY A 67 -5.35 -2.50 -5.96
N THR A 68 -4.45 -2.58 -4.97
CA THR A 68 -3.11 -3.15 -5.16
C THR A 68 -3.17 -4.60 -5.66
N TRP A 69 -4.00 -5.43 -5.05
CA TRP A 69 -4.04 -6.86 -5.33
C TRP A 69 -4.85 -7.20 -6.56
N VAL A 70 -5.98 -6.55 -6.81
CA VAL A 70 -6.80 -6.83 -7.99
C VAL A 70 -6.07 -6.50 -9.30
N VAL A 71 -5.22 -5.48 -9.28
CA VAL A 71 -4.39 -5.11 -10.44
C VAL A 71 -3.07 -5.88 -10.45
N GLY A 72 -2.35 -5.90 -9.32
CA GLY A 72 -1.01 -6.49 -9.23
C GLY A 72 -0.99 -8.02 -9.34
N ALA A 73 -2.08 -8.68 -9.00
CA ALA A 73 -2.21 -10.13 -9.13
C ALA A 73 -3.12 -10.57 -10.29
N PHE A 74 -3.50 -9.64 -11.18
CA PHE A 74 -4.39 -9.96 -12.30
C PHE A 74 -3.83 -11.02 -13.26
N TRP A 75 -2.52 -11.19 -13.31
CA TRP A 75 -1.87 -12.26 -14.07
C TRP A 75 -2.34 -13.68 -13.66
N LEU A 76 -2.83 -13.85 -12.42
CA LEU A 76 -3.44 -15.09 -11.97
C LEU A 76 -4.65 -15.51 -12.80
N TYR A 77 -5.34 -14.55 -13.44
CA TYR A 77 -6.43 -14.86 -14.37
C TYR A 77 -5.96 -15.82 -15.45
N HIS A 78 -4.78 -15.56 -16.01
CA HIS A 78 -4.23 -16.43 -17.05
C HIS A 78 -4.01 -17.86 -16.54
N SER A 79 -3.42 -17.99 -15.35
CA SER A 79 -3.17 -19.29 -14.73
C SER A 79 -4.46 -20.03 -14.35
N ILE A 80 -5.43 -19.34 -13.78
CA ILE A 80 -6.69 -19.94 -13.32
C ILE A 80 -7.59 -20.33 -14.50
N HIS A 81 -7.73 -19.43 -15.46
CA HIS A 81 -8.67 -19.61 -16.57
C HIS A 81 -8.09 -20.52 -17.65
N TYR A 82 -6.92 -20.17 -18.20
CA TYR A 82 -6.36 -20.89 -19.35
C TYR A 82 -5.71 -22.22 -18.98
N TYR A 83 -4.96 -22.27 -17.88
CA TYR A 83 -4.30 -23.51 -17.45
C TYR A 83 -5.14 -24.33 -16.48
N GLY A 84 -5.92 -23.69 -15.62
CA GLY A 84 -6.78 -24.35 -14.66
C GLY A 84 -8.16 -24.76 -15.22
N GLY A 85 -8.52 -24.32 -16.43
CA GLY A 85 -9.81 -24.63 -17.05
C GLY A 85 -11.04 -24.02 -16.35
N VAL A 86 -10.81 -23.05 -15.44
CA VAL A 86 -11.89 -22.41 -14.67
C VAL A 86 -12.64 -21.40 -15.56
N PRO A 87 -13.98 -21.37 -15.54
CA PRO A 87 -14.75 -20.36 -16.29
C PRO A 87 -14.32 -18.92 -15.91
N SER A 88 -14.32 -18.00 -16.89
CA SER A 88 -13.85 -16.62 -16.70
C SER A 88 -14.49 -15.93 -15.49
N TRP A 89 -15.82 -16.05 -15.34
CA TRP A 89 -16.52 -15.42 -14.21
C TRP A 89 -16.02 -15.94 -12.84
N ALA A 90 -15.75 -17.24 -12.74
CA ALA A 90 -15.25 -17.84 -11.52
C ALA A 90 -13.78 -17.41 -11.24
N ALA A 91 -12.96 -17.27 -12.28
CA ALA A 91 -11.60 -16.72 -12.15
C ALA A 91 -11.63 -15.28 -11.62
N PHE A 92 -12.51 -14.41 -12.10
CA PHE A 92 -12.69 -13.06 -11.56
C PHE A 92 -13.13 -13.05 -10.09
N VAL A 93 -14.08 -13.93 -9.73
CA VAL A 93 -14.53 -14.07 -8.34
C VAL A 93 -13.39 -14.51 -7.43
N LEU A 94 -12.57 -15.48 -7.85
CA LEU A 94 -11.42 -15.95 -7.08
C LEU A 94 -10.37 -14.85 -6.88
N ILE A 95 -10.03 -14.11 -7.93
CA ILE A 95 -9.07 -12.98 -7.84
C ILE A 95 -9.65 -11.88 -6.95
N GLY A 96 -10.92 -11.55 -7.08
CA GLY A 96 -11.59 -10.57 -6.24
C GLY A 96 -11.59 -10.98 -4.76
N ALA A 97 -11.93 -12.23 -4.46
CA ALA A 97 -11.92 -12.76 -3.11
C ALA A 97 -10.50 -12.76 -2.50
N MET A 98 -9.51 -13.21 -3.27
CA MET A 98 -8.11 -13.13 -2.85
C MET A 98 -7.68 -11.68 -2.58
N SER A 99 -8.05 -10.75 -3.46
CA SER A 99 -7.70 -9.33 -3.30
C SER A 99 -8.32 -8.72 -2.05
N LEU A 100 -9.55 -9.10 -1.68
CA LEU A 100 -10.18 -8.71 -0.42
C LEU A 100 -9.43 -9.29 0.78
N ILE A 101 -9.08 -10.57 0.77
CA ILE A 101 -8.33 -11.20 1.86
C ILE A 101 -6.96 -10.55 2.03
N MET A 102 -6.25 -10.32 0.95
CA MET A 102 -4.93 -9.67 0.98
C MET A 102 -5.01 -8.18 1.29
N GLY A 103 -6.11 -7.53 0.97
CA GLY A 103 -6.43 -6.15 1.34
C GLY A 103 -6.47 -5.96 2.86
N LEU A 104 -6.92 -6.98 3.62
CA LEU A 104 -6.99 -6.93 5.08
C LEU A 104 -5.64 -6.61 5.75
N PHE A 105 -4.51 -6.98 5.15
CA PHE A 105 -3.20 -6.60 5.70
C PHE A 105 -3.01 -5.07 5.70
N HIS A 106 -3.42 -4.39 4.63
CA HIS A 106 -3.39 -2.93 4.56
C HIS A 106 -4.48 -2.30 5.43
N ALA A 107 -5.65 -2.92 5.53
CA ALA A 107 -6.74 -2.47 6.40
C ALA A 107 -6.34 -2.48 7.88
N LEU A 108 -5.78 -3.59 8.35
CA LEU A 108 -5.30 -3.74 9.73
C LEU A 108 -4.13 -2.79 10.03
N MET A 109 -3.20 -2.66 9.08
CA MET A 109 -2.10 -1.70 9.16
C MET A 109 -2.63 -0.27 9.31
N ALA A 110 -3.54 0.16 8.45
CA ALA A 110 -4.10 1.51 8.47
C ALA A 110 -4.91 1.77 9.75
N TRP A 111 -5.69 0.79 10.19
CA TRP A 111 -6.41 0.85 11.46
C TRP A 111 -5.45 1.01 12.65
N ALA A 112 -4.43 0.16 12.74
CA ALA A 112 -3.45 0.19 13.83
C ALA A 112 -2.65 1.49 13.82
N PHE A 113 -2.22 1.96 12.65
CA PHE A 113 -1.52 3.22 12.49
C PHE A 113 -2.33 4.40 13.05
N VAL A 114 -3.61 4.53 12.69
CA VAL A 114 -4.46 5.64 13.17
C VAL A 114 -4.83 5.46 14.64
N ARG A 115 -4.95 4.22 15.13
CA ARG A 115 -5.38 3.94 16.52
C ARG A 115 -4.26 4.08 17.53
N PHE A 116 -3.02 3.69 17.19
CA PHE A 116 -1.95 3.51 18.16
C PHE A 116 -0.73 4.38 17.92
N SER A 117 -0.64 5.12 16.81
CA SER A 117 0.53 5.95 16.53
C SER A 117 0.24 7.46 16.59
N ALA A 118 1.31 8.26 16.69
CA ALA A 118 1.25 9.70 16.55
C ALA A 118 1.10 10.17 15.09
N LYS A 119 0.81 9.25 14.17
CA LYS A 119 0.66 9.50 12.72
C LYS A 119 1.90 10.16 12.09
N GLN A 120 3.08 9.70 12.50
CA GLN A 120 4.36 10.19 11.99
C GLN A 120 4.85 9.30 10.83
N PRO A 121 5.67 9.83 9.91
CA PRO A 121 6.23 9.08 8.78
C PRO A 121 6.93 7.79 9.19
N ILE A 122 7.74 7.84 10.24
CA ILE A 122 8.49 6.68 10.75
C ILE A 122 7.55 5.57 11.27
N SER A 123 6.49 5.95 11.98
CA SER A 123 5.49 4.99 12.45
C SER A 123 4.76 4.34 11.26
N PHE A 124 4.41 5.13 10.24
CA PHE A 124 3.75 4.60 9.05
C PHE A 124 4.63 3.57 8.33
N ALA A 125 5.90 3.89 8.12
CA ALA A 125 6.85 2.96 7.52
C ALA A 125 7.02 1.69 8.38
N GLY A 126 7.08 1.81 9.70
CA GLY A 126 7.15 0.67 10.61
C GLY A 126 5.93 -0.25 10.51
N TYR A 127 4.71 0.30 10.53
CA TYR A 127 3.48 -0.47 10.32
C TYR A 127 3.41 -1.09 8.92
N TRP A 128 3.94 -0.40 7.91
CA TRP A 128 4.03 -0.93 6.56
C TRP A 128 4.88 -2.18 6.49
N ILE A 129 6.09 -2.15 7.08
CA ILE A 129 6.97 -3.32 7.11
C ILE A 129 6.36 -4.47 7.92
N LEU A 130 5.67 -4.16 9.00
CA LEU A 130 4.97 -5.17 9.78
C LEU A 130 3.96 -5.94 8.91
N GLN A 131 3.12 -5.24 8.13
CA GLN A 131 2.15 -5.91 7.25
C GLN A 131 2.82 -6.67 6.10
N GLU A 132 3.93 -6.15 5.52
CA GLU A 132 4.69 -6.90 4.51
C GLU A 132 5.32 -8.16 5.10
N SER A 133 5.89 -8.07 6.31
CA SER A 133 6.44 -9.22 7.03
C SER A 133 5.37 -10.26 7.34
N LEU A 134 4.20 -9.85 7.83
CA LEU A 134 3.09 -10.78 8.09
C LEU A 134 2.66 -11.56 6.84
N LYS A 135 2.69 -10.94 5.67
CA LYS A 135 2.39 -11.61 4.41
C LYS A 135 3.36 -12.73 4.03
N THR A 136 4.55 -12.80 4.64
CA THR A 136 5.52 -13.84 4.32
C THR A 136 5.19 -15.20 4.93
N TRP A 137 4.34 -15.26 5.95
CA TRP A 137 4.05 -16.51 6.66
C TRP A 137 2.59 -16.70 7.06
N VAL A 138 1.79 -15.66 7.18
CA VAL A 138 0.34 -15.80 7.44
C VAL A 138 -0.33 -16.43 6.23
N LEU A 139 -1.25 -17.38 6.45
CA LEU A 139 -1.95 -18.15 5.41
C LEU A 139 -1.00 -18.88 4.45
N SER A 140 0.05 -19.49 4.99
CA SER A 140 1.12 -20.17 4.26
C SER A 140 2.13 -19.25 3.57
N GLY A 141 1.93 -17.94 3.69
CA GLY A 141 2.76 -16.91 3.10
C GLY A 141 2.47 -16.64 1.62
N PHE A 142 2.29 -15.36 1.29
CA PHE A 142 2.24 -14.89 -0.10
C PHE A 142 3.05 -13.60 -0.23
N PRO A 143 4.40 -13.71 -0.27
CA PRO A 143 5.32 -12.58 -0.25
C PRO A 143 5.37 -11.87 -1.61
N TRP A 144 4.26 -11.28 -2.03
CA TRP A 144 4.11 -10.62 -3.31
C TRP A 144 3.80 -9.14 -3.15
N LEU A 145 4.10 -8.34 -4.17
CA LEU A 145 3.80 -6.91 -4.25
C LEU A 145 4.40 -6.11 -3.07
N PHE A 146 5.66 -6.40 -2.68
CA PHE A 146 6.38 -5.57 -1.73
C PHE A 146 6.93 -4.32 -2.42
N VAL A 147 6.89 -3.18 -1.72
CA VAL A 147 7.38 -1.90 -2.26
C VAL A 147 8.87 -2.00 -2.63
N GLY A 148 9.66 -2.70 -1.83
CA GLY A 148 11.10 -2.86 -2.04
C GLY A 148 11.47 -3.56 -3.36
N TYR A 149 10.57 -4.35 -3.94
CA TYR A 149 10.85 -5.01 -5.23
C TYR A 149 11.00 -4.02 -6.39
N ALA A 150 10.41 -2.84 -6.31
CA ALA A 150 10.58 -1.80 -7.33
C ALA A 150 12.02 -1.27 -7.41
N PHE A 151 12.86 -1.52 -6.40
CA PHE A 151 14.20 -0.93 -6.26
C PHE A 151 15.34 -1.94 -6.43
N THR A 152 15.03 -3.22 -6.70
CA THR A 152 16.04 -4.29 -6.76
C THR A 152 17.05 -4.11 -7.89
N ASP A 153 16.66 -3.46 -8.99
CA ASP A 153 17.51 -3.26 -10.17
C ASP A 153 18.20 -1.89 -10.21
N ILE A 154 18.05 -1.08 -9.15
CA ILE A 154 18.67 0.24 -9.09
C ILE A 154 20.09 0.15 -8.55
N SER A 155 21.07 0.50 -9.39
CA SER A 155 22.48 0.61 -9.00
C SER A 155 22.63 1.55 -7.79
N GLY A 156 23.33 1.10 -6.74
CA GLY A 156 23.51 1.82 -5.49
C GLY A 156 22.52 1.42 -4.40
N LEU A 157 21.26 1.14 -4.71
CA LEU A 157 20.30 0.59 -3.76
C LEU A 157 20.50 -0.92 -3.58
N ASN A 158 21.08 -1.60 -4.57
CA ASN A 158 21.48 -3.01 -4.48
C ASN A 158 22.44 -3.28 -3.31
N GLY A 159 23.24 -2.28 -2.87
CA GLY A 159 24.12 -2.41 -1.73
C GLY A 159 23.38 -2.42 -0.38
N ILE A 160 22.14 -1.95 -0.32
CA ILE A 160 21.29 -1.95 0.87
C ILE A 160 20.58 -3.30 1.05
N ALA A 161 20.16 -3.90 -0.07
CA ALA A 161 19.40 -5.15 -0.06
C ALA A 161 20.12 -6.33 0.64
N PRO A 162 21.44 -6.56 0.50
CA PRO A 162 22.13 -7.60 1.24
C PRO A 162 22.15 -7.42 2.75
N ILE A 163 22.02 -6.18 3.24
CA ILE A 163 22.10 -5.84 4.66
C ILE A 163 20.70 -5.88 5.30
N PHE A 164 19.72 -5.22 4.68
CA PHE A 164 18.39 -4.99 5.26
C PHE A 164 17.27 -5.73 4.52
N GLY A 165 17.61 -6.46 3.45
CA GLY A 165 16.64 -7.17 2.62
C GLY A 165 15.69 -6.24 1.88
N VAL A 166 14.67 -6.83 1.25
CA VAL A 166 13.59 -6.11 0.56
C VAL A 166 12.81 -5.19 1.52
N PHE A 167 12.70 -5.58 2.78
CA PHE A 167 12.00 -4.79 3.81
C PHE A 167 12.71 -3.46 4.11
N GLY A 168 14.04 -3.42 4.07
CA GLY A 168 14.79 -2.17 4.21
C GLY A 168 14.51 -1.20 3.07
N LEU A 169 14.45 -1.69 1.83
CA LEU A 169 14.07 -0.90 0.66
C LEU A 169 12.63 -0.40 0.75
N SER A 170 11.69 -1.28 1.15
CA SER A 170 10.30 -0.90 1.40
C SER A 170 10.20 0.19 2.46
N PHE A 171 10.93 0.02 3.59
CA PHE A 171 10.94 1.00 4.68
C PHE A 171 11.37 2.38 4.19
N LEU A 172 12.51 2.44 3.49
CA LEU A 172 13.05 3.71 2.97
C LEU A 172 12.09 4.39 2.00
N ALA A 173 11.53 3.66 1.04
CA ALA A 173 10.60 4.22 0.07
C ALA A 173 9.33 4.77 0.72
N VAL A 174 8.73 4.00 1.63
CA VAL A 174 7.52 4.40 2.35
C VAL A 174 7.78 5.56 3.30
N PHE A 175 8.91 5.53 4.01
CA PHE A 175 9.31 6.62 4.90
C PHE A 175 9.54 7.92 4.13
N VAL A 176 10.28 7.88 3.01
CA VAL A 176 10.52 9.06 2.17
C VAL A 176 9.21 9.62 1.63
N GLY A 177 8.32 8.78 1.11
CA GLY A 177 7.00 9.21 0.64
C GLY A 177 6.18 9.89 1.74
N ALA A 178 6.10 9.28 2.92
CA ALA A 178 5.39 9.85 4.06
C ALA A 178 6.01 11.17 4.56
N ALA A 179 7.36 11.25 4.60
CA ALA A 179 8.08 12.46 5.00
C ALA A 179 7.87 13.61 4.02
N VAL A 180 7.91 13.33 2.71
CA VAL A 180 7.59 14.32 1.67
C VAL A 180 6.16 14.82 1.82
N SER A 181 5.19 13.93 2.06
CA SER A 181 3.81 14.34 2.34
C SER A 181 3.72 15.26 3.56
N GLU A 182 4.47 14.98 4.63
CA GLU A 182 4.49 15.81 5.84
C GLU A 182 5.01 17.23 5.57
N LEU A 183 6.04 17.37 4.72
CA LEU A 183 6.57 18.68 4.32
C LEU A 183 5.52 19.51 3.58
N PHE A 184 4.75 18.90 2.69
CA PHE A 184 3.64 19.59 2.03
C PHE A 184 2.56 20.05 3.01
N TYR A 185 2.23 19.24 4.02
CA TYR A 185 1.25 19.63 5.04
C TYR A 185 1.72 20.83 5.87
N ARG A 186 2.99 20.87 6.24
CA ARG A 186 3.54 21.97 7.04
C ARG A 186 3.52 23.29 6.27
N ASN A 187 3.84 23.26 4.98
CA ASN A 187 3.86 24.47 4.13
C ASN A 187 2.46 25.03 3.86
N ILE A 188 1.43 24.18 3.70
CA ILE A 188 0.05 24.63 3.44
C ILE A 188 -0.61 25.15 4.75
N GLY A 189 -0.19 24.67 5.91
CA GLY A 189 -0.71 25.13 7.19
C GLY A 189 -0.21 26.50 7.66
N HIS A 190 0.70 27.12 6.92
CA HIS A 190 1.25 28.45 7.18
C HIS A 190 0.70 29.54 6.23
N ILE A 191 -0.22 29.20 5.33
CA ILE A 191 -0.97 30.14 4.47
C ILE A 191 -2.42 30.21 4.98
#